data_4fed123759723f8221b6a6f1e6b5fd3a
#
_entry.id   4fed123759723f8221b6a6f1e6b5fd3a
#
_cell.length_a   1.000
_cell.length_b   1.000
_cell.length_c   1.000
_cell.angle_alpha   90.00
_cell.angle_beta   90.00
_cell.angle_gamma   90.00
#
_symmetry.space_group_name_H-M   'P 1'
#
loop_
_entity.id
_entity.type
_entity.pdbx_description
1 polymer ?
#
loop_
_entity_poly.entity_id
_entity_poly.type
_entity_poly.pdbx_seq_one_letter_code
_entity_poly.pdbx_strand_id
1 'polypeptide(L)'
;PLGCTVITSDIPDSSANLEVIKGNQVEILNVLGAGDAFMSGFLRGYLRNESLEKSATYANACGALVVSRHGCAPAIPSEKELFYYLDNAHNILNPSQDKALNHLHRVGKRSKAPTEIYGLAFDHRKQFYDLAIECSVDPGHINTLKQLLVHSVEKAIHKTNISQENVGVLIDDTYGEDALNSIAGKPWWIARPVELPSSRPLAFEGGGSIGSKLQSWPLAHVVKCLIFYHPDDPIELRLKQERQVKELYSACIQSGHQLLLELIPPAKYKDDITTIPRTLKRFYHLGINPDWWKLPALQDQSWQLISDIIFSHDPHCQGVLLLGLSASMEAVKESFAIASKYEICKGFTIGRTLFYDSAKEWMQQQINDQEFVSSVANNYIELIEAWHDCKRTY
;
A
#
# COMPACT_ATOMS: atom_id res chain seq x y z
N PRO A 1 24.11 24.72 13.56
CA PRO A 1 23.79 26.13 13.84
C PRO A 1 23.26 26.30 15.25
N LEU A 2 23.55 27.43 15.89
CA LEU A 2 23.08 27.70 17.25
C LEU A 2 21.60 28.11 17.31
N GLY A 3 21.02 28.42 16.15
CA GLY A 3 19.64 28.88 15.99
C GLY A 3 19.55 30.06 15.03
N CYS A 4 18.49 30.85 15.17
CA CYS A 4 18.23 32.03 14.35
C CYS A 4 17.70 33.19 15.21
N THR A 5 17.73 34.39 14.65
CA THR A 5 17.14 35.59 15.22
C THR A 5 16.20 36.21 14.21
N VAL A 6 15.05 36.71 14.66
CA VAL A 6 14.10 37.45 13.84
C VAL A 6 14.20 38.94 14.17
N ILE A 7 14.46 39.75 13.18
CA ILE A 7 14.58 41.21 13.32
C ILE A 7 13.39 41.85 12.59
N THR A 8 12.60 42.64 13.30
CA THR A 8 11.37 43.28 12.80
C THR A 8 11.46 44.81 12.66
N SER A 9 12.59 45.37 13.04
CA SER A 9 12.90 46.78 13.00
C SER A 9 14.27 47.00 12.32
N ASP A 10 14.91 48.18 12.56
CA ASP A 10 16.24 48.43 12.07
C ASP A 10 17.25 47.37 12.50
N ILE A 11 18.13 46.98 11.58
CA ILE A 11 19.18 46.01 11.86
C ILE A 11 20.13 46.64 12.91
N PRO A 12 20.29 46.03 14.09
CA PRO A 12 21.16 46.56 15.13
C PRO A 12 22.65 46.47 14.71
N ASP A 13 23.46 47.44 15.14
CA ASP A 13 24.89 47.46 14.86
C ASP A 13 25.67 46.28 15.48
N SER A 14 25.08 45.65 16.50
CA SER A 14 25.69 44.50 17.19
C SER A 14 24.66 43.39 17.44
N SER A 15 25.08 42.14 17.18
CA SER A 15 24.28 40.94 17.47
C SER A 15 24.31 40.51 18.94
N ALA A 16 25.09 41.17 19.81
CA ALA A 16 25.35 40.74 21.18
C ALA A 16 24.11 40.69 22.10
N ASN A 17 23.09 41.48 21.77
CA ASN A 17 21.86 41.60 22.58
C ASN A 17 20.61 41.02 21.83
N LEU A 18 20.81 40.30 20.75
CA LEU A 18 19.68 39.69 20.02
C LEU A 18 19.22 38.42 20.71
N GLU A 19 17.92 38.29 20.85
CA GLU A 19 17.31 37.04 21.31
C GLU A 19 17.49 35.96 20.25
N VAL A 20 18.08 34.82 20.62
CA VAL A 20 18.34 33.70 19.73
C VAL A 20 17.31 32.62 19.99
N ILE A 21 16.53 32.32 18.98
CA ILE A 21 15.65 31.15 18.96
C ILE A 21 16.51 29.94 18.68
N LYS A 22 16.66 29.05 19.68
CA LYS A 22 17.60 27.94 19.66
C LYS A 22 17.33 26.97 18.50
N GLY A 23 18.38 26.56 17.83
CA GLY A 23 18.34 25.51 16.83
C GLY A 23 18.33 24.10 17.44
N ASN A 24 17.87 23.14 16.67
CA ASN A 24 17.92 21.73 17.03
C ASN A 24 19.29 21.14 16.65
N GLN A 25 19.99 20.55 17.61
CA GLN A 25 21.26 19.87 17.34
C GLN A 25 20.95 18.45 16.88
N VAL A 26 21.41 18.10 15.69
CA VAL A 26 21.20 16.79 15.06
C VAL A 26 22.45 16.34 14.33
N GLU A 27 22.53 15.06 14.00
CA GLU A 27 23.55 14.54 13.10
C GLU A 27 23.36 15.13 11.69
N ILE A 28 24.45 15.61 11.09
CA ILE A 28 24.43 16.23 9.76
C ILE A 28 24.95 15.23 8.74
N LEU A 29 24.06 14.75 7.86
CA LEU A 29 24.39 13.90 6.71
C LEU A 29 24.55 14.70 5.42
N ASN A 30 23.81 15.79 5.26
CA ASN A 30 23.80 16.61 4.06
C ASN A 30 23.30 18.02 4.41
N VAL A 31 23.87 19.04 3.79
CA VAL A 31 23.47 20.44 4.02
C VAL A 31 22.62 21.03 2.88
N LEU A 32 22.46 20.29 1.78
CA LEU A 32 21.73 20.76 0.62
C LEU A 32 20.24 20.87 0.94
N GLY A 33 19.64 22.04 0.63
CA GLY A 33 18.23 22.29 0.90
C GLY A 33 17.90 22.73 2.32
N ALA A 34 18.88 22.86 3.21
CA ALA A 34 18.66 23.28 4.60
C ALA A 34 18.02 24.68 4.69
N GLY A 35 18.46 25.62 3.86
CA GLY A 35 17.89 26.98 3.77
C GLY A 35 16.46 26.98 3.25
N ASP A 36 16.17 26.19 2.22
CA ASP A 36 14.83 26.07 1.63
C ASP A 36 13.85 25.47 2.66
N ALA A 37 14.28 24.44 3.37
CA ALA A 37 13.47 23.82 4.43
C ALA A 37 13.27 24.78 5.62
N PHE A 38 14.30 25.50 6.01
CA PHE A 38 14.19 26.55 7.03
C PHE A 38 13.15 27.59 6.63
N MET A 39 13.25 28.13 5.40
CA MET A 39 12.30 29.10 4.90
C MET A 39 10.87 28.52 4.80
N SER A 40 10.73 27.30 4.36
CA SER A 40 9.43 26.63 4.30
C SER A 40 8.76 26.53 5.69
N GLY A 41 9.52 26.16 6.71
CA GLY A 41 9.05 26.12 8.10
C GLY A 41 8.66 27.50 8.61
N PHE A 42 9.46 28.53 8.33
CA PHE A 42 9.16 29.92 8.68
C PHE A 42 7.87 30.43 8.04
N LEU A 43 7.76 30.27 6.71
CA LEU A 43 6.59 30.69 5.93
C LEU A 43 5.32 29.97 6.36
N ARG A 44 5.40 28.72 6.73
CA ARG A 44 4.24 27.97 7.24
C ARG A 44 3.62 28.66 8.46
N GLY A 45 4.43 29.06 9.44
CA GLY A 45 3.95 29.79 10.62
C GLY A 45 3.49 31.21 10.27
N TYR A 46 4.30 31.95 9.53
CA TYR A 46 4.02 33.32 9.13
C TYR A 46 2.70 33.47 8.35
N LEU A 47 2.47 32.63 7.35
CA LEU A 47 1.25 32.66 6.52
C LEU A 47 -0.01 32.24 7.28
N ARG A 48 0.15 31.59 8.43
CA ARG A 48 -0.96 31.23 9.33
C ARG A 48 -1.13 32.22 10.49
N ASN A 49 -0.44 33.37 10.44
CA ASN A 49 -0.47 34.39 11.47
C ASN A 49 -0.05 33.88 12.86
N GLU A 50 0.83 32.88 12.92
CA GLU A 50 1.45 32.46 14.18
C GLU A 50 2.59 33.44 14.57
N SER A 51 3.03 33.41 15.81
CA SER A 51 4.11 34.31 16.26
C SER A 51 5.40 34.08 15.48
N LEU A 52 6.23 35.13 15.33
CA LEU A 52 7.52 35.04 14.68
C LEU A 52 8.46 34.05 15.36
N GLU A 53 8.39 33.94 16.69
CA GLU A 53 9.12 32.98 17.49
C GLU A 53 8.74 31.53 17.12
N LYS A 54 7.42 31.23 17.05
CA LYS A 54 6.95 29.93 16.58
C LYS A 54 7.37 29.65 15.13
N SER A 55 7.25 30.63 14.25
CA SER A 55 7.65 30.51 12.86
C SER A 55 9.14 30.18 12.74
N ALA A 56 10.00 30.81 13.55
CA ALA A 56 11.42 30.54 13.61
C ALA A 56 11.75 29.16 14.25
N THR A 57 10.95 28.73 15.23
CA THR A 57 11.06 27.37 15.81
C THR A 57 10.77 26.31 14.74
N TYR A 58 9.72 26.48 13.93
CA TYR A 58 9.43 25.58 12.81
C TYR A 58 10.55 25.58 11.76
N ALA A 59 11.09 26.76 11.46
CA ALA A 59 12.21 26.92 10.55
C ALA A 59 13.44 26.13 10.99
N ASN A 60 13.84 26.29 12.27
CA ASN A 60 14.97 25.54 12.87
C ASN A 60 14.73 24.02 12.81
N ALA A 61 13.53 23.56 13.14
CA ALA A 61 13.17 22.14 13.10
C ALA A 61 13.18 21.58 11.69
N CYS A 62 12.61 22.27 10.70
CA CYS A 62 12.64 21.87 9.29
C CYS A 62 14.07 21.77 8.77
N GLY A 63 14.93 22.75 9.07
CA GLY A 63 16.34 22.72 8.71
C GLY A 63 17.07 21.53 9.34
N ALA A 64 16.82 21.24 10.62
CA ALA A 64 17.40 20.10 11.33
C ALA A 64 16.99 18.75 10.69
N LEU A 65 15.70 18.59 10.36
CA LEU A 65 15.21 17.38 9.72
C LEU A 65 15.83 17.16 8.33
N VAL A 66 15.97 18.21 7.53
CA VAL A 66 16.57 18.08 6.18
C VAL A 66 18.05 17.73 6.26
N VAL A 67 18.84 18.37 7.14
CA VAL A 67 20.26 18.06 7.24
C VAL A 67 20.55 16.65 7.77
N SER A 68 19.58 16.01 8.43
CA SER A 68 19.68 14.63 8.90
C SER A 68 19.33 13.58 7.84
N ARG A 69 19.10 13.98 6.58
CA ARG A 69 18.63 13.11 5.49
C ARG A 69 19.45 13.30 4.23
N HIS A 70 19.34 12.35 3.30
CA HIS A 70 19.91 12.48 1.97
C HIS A 70 18.93 13.17 1.00
N GLY A 71 19.48 13.98 0.11
CA GLY A 71 18.73 14.73 -0.89
C GLY A 71 18.35 16.13 -0.44
N CYS A 72 17.70 16.89 -1.32
CA CYS A 72 17.20 18.24 -1.10
C CYS A 72 15.68 18.22 -0.98
N ALA A 73 14.94 18.41 -2.06
CA ALA A 73 13.48 18.37 -2.04
C ALA A 73 12.89 17.06 -1.44
N PRO A 74 13.45 15.86 -1.72
CA PRO A 74 12.97 14.63 -1.08
C PRO A 74 13.18 14.58 0.43
N ALA A 75 14.07 15.38 1.01
CA ALA A 75 14.35 15.41 2.44
C ALA A 75 13.44 16.36 3.23
N ILE A 76 12.72 17.26 2.56
CA ILE A 76 11.84 18.25 3.20
C ILE A 76 10.73 17.52 3.97
N PRO A 77 10.54 17.86 5.27
CA PRO A 77 9.55 17.22 6.11
C PRO A 77 8.12 17.65 5.74
N SER A 78 7.17 16.75 5.96
CA SER A 78 5.76 17.11 5.99
C SER A 78 5.38 17.83 7.28
N GLU A 79 4.21 18.45 7.33
CA GLU A 79 3.70 19.10 8.53
C GLU A 79 3.56 18.11 9.71
N LYS A 80 3.15 16.87 9.45
CA LYS A 80 3.05 15.82 10.47
C LYS A 80 4.41 15.46 11.07
N GLU A 81 5.44 15.39 10.24
CA GLU A 81 6.81 15.14 10.71
C GLU A 81 7.34 16.29 11.55
N LEU A 82 7.08 17.54 11.12
CA LEU A 82 7.48 18.73 11.86
C LEU A 82 6.91 18.72 13.28
N PHE A 83 5.61 18.50 13.42
CA PHE A 83 4.98 18.49 14.76
C PHE A 83 5.42 17.29 15.59
N TYR A 84 5.46 16.10 15.01
CA TYR A 84 5.99 14.94 15.74
C TYR A 84 7.41 15.18 16.25
N TYR A 85 8.28 15.77 15.41
CA TYR A 85 9.64 16.08 15.82
C TYR A 85 9.68 17.13 16.95
N LEU A 86 8.91 18.20 16.84
CA LEU A 86 8.86 19.24 17.88
C LEU A 86 8.38 18.69 19.23
N ASP A 87 7.37 17.84 19.23
CA ASP A 87 6.83 17.23 20.44
C ASP A 87 7.81 16.25 21.10
N ASN A 88 8.74 15.68 20.32
CA ASN A 88 9.67 14.63 20.75
C ASN A 88 11.14 15.02 20.64
N ALA A 89 11.48 16.25 20.28
CA ALA A 89 12.85 16.69 19.96
C ALA A 89 13.85 16.43 21.10
N HIS A 90 13.40 16.45 22.34
CA HIS A 90 14.25 16.18 23.51
C HIS A 90 14.73 14.72 23.60
N ASN A 91 14.04 13.79 22.92
CA ASN A 91 14.38 12.37 22.86
C ASN A 91 15.02 11.95 21.53
N ILE A 92 14.89 12.78 20.48
CA ILE A 92 15.33 12.43 19.12
C ILE A 92 16.65 13.16 18.82
N LEU A 93 17.76 12.53 19.15
CA LEU A 93 19.10 13.06 18.83
C LEU A 93 19.52 12.78 17.39
N ASN A 94 19.07 11.66 16.84
CA ASN A 94 19.38 11.20 15.47
C ASN A 94 18.10 10.99 14.67
N PRO A 95 17.52 12.06 14.06
CA PRO A 95 16.27 11.96 13.30
C PRO A 95 16.32 10.92 12.16
N SER A 96 17.49 10.72 11.53
CA SER A 96 17.68 9.71 10.48
C SER A 96 17.44 8.27 10.95
N GLN A 97 17.59 8.00 12.25
CA GLN A 97 17.44 6.68 12.85
C GLN A 97 16.10 6.50 13.58
N ASP A 98 15.33 7.57 13.75
CA ASP A 98 14.03 7.49 14.39
C ASP A 98 13.01 6.81 13.48
N LYS A 99 12.46 5.68 13.94
CA LYS A 99 11.57 4.84 13.13
C LYS A 99 10.24 5.52 12.84
N ALA A 100 9.71 6.29 13.76
CA ALA A 100 8.42 6.97 13.59
C ALA A 100 8.57 8.13 12.61
N LEU A 101 9.64 8.94 12.69
CA LEU A 101 9.95 9.97 11.71
C LEU A 101 10.16 9.39 10.31
N ASN A 102 10.88 8.28 10.20
CA ASN A 102 11.11 7.62 8.92
C ASN A 102 9.80 7.09 8.32
N HIS A 103 8.92 6.53 9.17
CA HIS A 103 7.60 6.08 8.72
C HIS A 103 6.73 7.28 8.29
N LEU A 104 6.66 8.36 9.09
CA LEU A 104 5.94 9.58 8.73
C LEU A 104 6.44 10.20 7.42
N HIS A 105 7.76 10.21 7.22
CA HIS A 105 8.37 10.69 5.99
C HIS A 105 7.97 9.88 4.77
N ARG A 106 7.98 8.55 4.89
CA ARG A 106 7.55 7.64 3.85
C ARG A 106 6.06 7.84 3.50
N VAL A 107 5.19 7.85 4.52
CA VAL A 107 3.74 7.98 4.28
C VAL A 107 3.34 9.36 3.76
N GLY A 108 4.08 10.41 4.13
CA GLY A 108 3.87 11.77 3.64
C GLY A 108 4.14 11.96 2.14
N LYS A 109 4.91 11.05 1.53
CA LYS A 109 5.28 11.10 0.10
C LYS A 109 4.42 10.21 -0.80
N ARG A 110 3.57 9.36 -0.21
CA ARG A 110 2.70 8.49 -1.00
C ARG A 110 1.69 9.30 -1.80
N SER A 111 1.34 8.80 -2.98
CA SER A 111 0.16 9.28 -3.70
C SER A 111 -1.08 9.11 -2.82
N LYS A 112 -2.04 10.01 -2.98
CA LYS A 112 -3.32 9.92 -2.28
C LYS A 112 -3.98 8.59 -2.63
N ALA A 113 -4.36 7.82 -1.60
CA ALA A 113 -5.10 6.60 -1.80
C ALA A 113 -6.48 6.87 -2.39
N PRO A 114 -6.98 6.01 -3.27
CA PRO A 114 -8.40 5.98 -3.61
C PRO A 114 -9.24 5.82 -2.34
N THR A 115 -10.43 6.40 -2.33
CA THR A 115 -11.36 6.25 -1.21
C THR A 115 -11.88 4.82 -1.09
N GLU A 116 -12.05 4.16 -2.24
CA GLU A 116 -12.44 2.76 -2.38
C GLU A 116 -11.69 2.13 -3.55
N ILE A 117 -11.50 0.81 -3.51
CA ILE A 117 -10.87 0.04 -4.58
C ILE A 117 -11.77 -1.13 -4.95
N TYR A 118 -12.20 -1.14 -6.20
CA TYR A 118 -12.91 -2.27 -6.83
C TYR A 118 -11.90 -3.01 -7.69
N GLY A 119 -11.36 -4.11 -7.18
CA GLY A 119 -10.23 -4.77 -7.80
C GLY A 119 -10.61 -6.06 -8.52
N LEU A 120 -10.22 -6.19 -9.81
CA LEU A 120 -10.17 -7.46 -10.50
C LEU A 120 -8.75 -8.04 -10.37
N ALA A 121 -8.62 -9.20 -9.68
CA ALA A 121 -7.34 -9.84 -9.43
C ALA A 121 -7.10 -10.98 -10.41
N PHE A 122 -6.18 -10.81 -11.35
CA PHE A 122 -5.76 -11.83 -12.31
C PHE A 122 -4.23 -12.00 -12.38
N ASP A 123 -3.58 -11.76 -11.25
CA ASP A 123 -2.15 -11.99 -11.03
C ASP A 123 -1.79 -13.48 -10.83
N HIS A 124 -2.74 -14.36 -11.01
CA HIS A 124 -2.55 -15.80 -10.94
C HIS A 124 -1.67 -16.28 -12.08
N ARG A 125 -0.60 -17.01 -11.76
CA ARG A 125 0.33 -17.60 -12.76
C ARG A 125 0.10 -19.10 -12.86
N LYS A 126 0.30 -19.81 -11.75
CA LYS A 126 0.14 -21.26 -11.70
C LYS A 126 -1.29 -21.69 -12.04
N GLN A 127 -2.30 -21.03 -11.50
CA GLN A 127 -3.70 -21.42 -11.70
C GLN A 127 -4.14 -21.27 -13.16
N PHE A 128 -3.68 -20.22 -13.86
CA PHE A 128 -3.95 -20.08 -15.30
C PHE A 128 -3.17 -21.11 -16.12
N TYR A 129 -1.93 -21.40 -15.74
CA TYR A 129 -1.15 -22.47 -16.38
C TYR A 129 -1.83 -23.82 -16.20
N ASP A 130 -2.24 -24.18 -14.97
CA ASP A 130 -2.93 -25.43 -14.68
C ASP A 130 -4.25 -25.52 -15.49
N LEU A 131 -5.00 -24.41 -15.62
CA LEU A 131 -6.23 -24.36 -16.41
C LEU A 131 -5.96 -24.57 -17.92
N ALA A 132 -4.93 -23.95 -18.47
CA ALA A 132 -4.54 -24.13 -19.86
C ALA A 132 -4.19 -25.61 -20.14
N ILE A 133 -3.43 -26.25 -19.25
CA ILE A 133 -3.12 -27.68 -19.38
C ILE A 133 -4.38 -28.55 -19.27
N GLU A 134 -5.28 -28.26 -18.30
CA GLU A 134 -6.56 -28.95 -18.14
C GLU A 134 -7.40 -28.89 -19.44
N CYS A 135 -7.43 -27.71 -20.07
CA CYS A 135 -8.15 -27.49 -21.33
C CYS A 135 -7.37 -27.94 -22.59
N SER A 136 -6.15 -28.47 -22.45
CA SER A 136 -5.27 -28.86 -23.56
C SER A 136 -4.97 -27.68 -24.51
N VAL A 137 -4.79 -26.48 -23.98
CA VAL A 137 -4.50 -25.24 -24.71
C VAL A 137 -3.06 -24.81 -24.46
N ASP A 138 -2.42 -24.20 -25.43
CA ASP A 138 -1.08 -23.63 -25.27
C ASP A 138 -1.07 -22.53 -24.20
N PRO A 139 -0.17 -22.57 -23.19
CA PRO A 139 -0.10 -21.55 -22.16
C PRO A 139 0.12 -20.12 -22.68
N GLY A 140 0.59 -19.92 -23.92
CA GLY A 140 0.68 -18.61 -24.55
C GLY A 140 -0.68 -17.89 -24.66
N HIS A 141 -1.79 -18.64 -24.71
CA HIS A 141 -3.14 -18.04 -24.69
C HIS A 141 -3.48 -17.29 -23.39
N ILE A 142 -2.73 -17.52 -22.32
CA ILE A 142 -2.91 -16.80 -21.05
C ILE A 142 -2.68 -15.29 -21.24
N ASN A 143 -1.75 -14.89 -22.12
CA ASN A 143 -1.49 -13.49 -22.42
C ASN A 143 -2.73 -12.82 -23.03
N THR A 144 -3.36 -13.49 -24.02
CA THR A 144 -4.60 -13.01 -24.64
C THR A 144 -5.73 -12.95 -23.62
N LEU A 145 -5.89 -13.99 -22.79
CA LEU A 145 -6.91 -14.03 -21.75
C LEU A 145 -6.77 -12.82 -20.77
N LYS A 146 -5.54 -12.47 -20.39
CA LYS A 146 -5.30 -11.31 -19.50
C LYS A 146 -5.61 -9.97 -20.17
N GLN A 147 -5.41 -9.85 -21.47
CA GLN A 147 -5.87 -8.67 -22.23
C GLN A 147 -7.40 -8.60 -22.26
N LEU A 148 -8.10 -9.73 -22.47
CA LEU A 148 -9.57 -9.77 -22.40
C LEU A 148 -10.10 -9.42 -21.01
N LEU A 149 -9.40 -9.76 -19.94
CA LEU A 149 -9.73 -9.35 -18.58
C LEU A 149 -9.62 -7.84 -18.41
N VAL A 150 -8.61 -7.20 -18.98
CA VAL A 150 -8.52 -5.72 -19.03
C VAL A 150 -9.73 -5.13 -19.78
N HIS A 151 -10.06 -5.64 -20.95
CA HIS A 151 -11.24 -5.20 -21.71
C HIS A 151 -12.54 -5.38 -20.92
N SER A 152 -12.61 -6.42 -20.07
CA SER A 152 -13.77 -6.63 -19.20
C SER A 152 -13.91 -5.51 -18.15
N VAL A 153 -12.79 -5.09 -17.55
CA VAL A 153 -12.75 -3.95 -16.63
C VAL A 153 -13.17 -2.65 -17.35
N GLU A 154 -12.61 -2.38 -18.52
CA GLU A 154 -12.97 -1.21 -19.33
C GLU A 154 -14.47 -1.17 -19.67
N LYS A 155 -15.02 -2.32 -20.08
CA LYS A 155 -16.45 -2.45 -20.36
C LYS A 155 -17.30 -2.19 -19.14
N ALA A 156 -16.88 -2.66 -17.96
CA ALA A 156 -17.59 -2.41 -16.70
C ALA A 156 -17.57 -0.92 -16.34
N ILE A 157 -16.43 -0.24 -16.46
CA ILE A 157 -16.31 1.21 -16.23
C ILE A 157 -17.29 1.99 -17.10
N HIS A 158 -17.33 1.67 -18.40
CA HIS A 158 -18.24 2.34 -19.33
C HIS A 158 -19.74 2.14 -18.99
N LYS A 159 -20.09 0.98 -18.43
CA LYS A 159 -21.49 0.69 -18.05
C LYS A 159 -21.93 1.31 -16.73
N THR A 160 -21.01 1.44 -15.76
CA THR A 160 -21.36 1.84 -14.39
C THR A 160 -21.03 3.29 -14.06
N ASN A 161 -20.25 3.98 -14.91
CA ASN A 161 -19.72 5.33 -14.63
C ASN A 161 -18.95 5.45 -13.30
N ILE A 162 -18.35 4.36 -12.79
CA ILE A 162 -17.48 4.41 -11.62
C ILE A 162 -16.24 5.26 -11.93
N SER A 163 -15.73 5.96 -10.92
CA SER A 163 -14.47 6.70 -11.07
C SER A 163 -13.33 5.73 -11.38
N GLN A 164 -12.56 6.04 -12.41
CA GLN A 164 -11.40 5.23 -12.79
C GLN A 164 -10.34 5.15 -11.69
N GLU A 165 -10.28 6.14 -10.80
CA GLU A 165 -9.39 6.14 -9.64
C GLU A 165 -9.74 5.05 -8.62
N ASN A 166 -11.00 4.58 -8.60
CA ASN A 166 -11.45 3.49 -7.73
C ASN A 166 -11.28 2.11 -8.37
N VAL A 167 -10.85 2.04 -9.62
CA VAL A 167 -10.59 0.77 -10.31
C VAL A 167 -9.25 0.21 -9.87
N GLY A 168 -9.25 -1.05 -9.46
CA GLY A 168 -8.05 -1.80 -9.09
C GLY A 168 -7.82 -3.00 -10.00
N VAL A 169 -6.55 -3.30 -10.27
CA VAL A 169 -6.16 -4.54 -10.94
C VAL A 169 -4.93 -5.16 -10.30
N LEU A 170 -4.92 -6.49 -10.17
CA LEU A 170 -3.74 -7.24 -9.80
C LEU A 170 -3.26 -8.01 -11.03
N ILE A 171 -2.06 -7.72 -11.51
CA ILE A 171 -1.48 -8.28 -12.74
C ILE A 171 -0.03 -8.69 -12.47
N ASP A 172 0.38 -9.87 -12.94
CA ASP A 172 1.75 -10.37 -12.88
C ASP A 172 2.58 -9.98 -14.12
N ASP A 173 3.88 -10.17 -14.02
CA ASP A 173 4.83 -9.89 -15.11
C ASP A 173 4.93 -11.04 -16.13
N THR A 174 4.67 -12.29 -15.69
CA THR A 174 4.98 -13.50 -16.48
C THR A 174 4.07 -13.66 -17.70
N TYR A 175 2.76 -13.42 -17.50
CA TYR A 175 1.75 -13.53 -18.56
C TYR A 175 0.96 -12.24 -18.75
N GLY A 176 1.23 -11.21 -17.94
CA GLY A 176 0.45 -9.99 -17.91
C GLY A 176 1.16 -8.76 -18.50
N GLU A 177 2.34 -8.89 -19.10
CA GLU A 177 3.11 -7.76 -19.60
C GLU A 177 2.33 -6.93 -20.62
N ASP A 178 1.69 -7.57 -21.61
CA ASP A 178 0.87 -6.87 -22.61
C ASP A 178 -0.34 -6.18 -21.97
N ALA A 179 -0.97 -6.83 -20.97
CA ALA A 179 -2.08 -6.26 -20.23
C ALA A 179 -1.63 -5.04 -19.39
N LEU A 180 -0.45 -5.10 -18.76
CA LEU A 180 0.15 -3.95 -18.06
C LEU A 180 0.44 -2.78 -19.01
N ASN A 181 1.00 -3.07 -20.19
CA ASN A 181 1.30 -2.07 -21.20
C ASN A 181 0.02 -1.38 -21.71
N SER A 182 -1.07 -2.13 -21.90
CA SER A 182 -2.35 -1.58 -22.38
C SER A 182 -3.04 -0.62 -21.41
N ILE A 183 -2.73 -0.72 -20.13
CA ILE A 183 -3.29 0.15 -19.09
C ILE A 183 -2.31 1.24 -18.61
N ALA A 184 -1.13 1.33 -19.23
CA ALA A 184 -0.14 2.34 -18.89
C ALA A 184 -0.74 3.77 -19.02
N GLY A 185 -0.56 4.58 -17.99
CA GLY A 185 -1.09 5.94 -17.93
C GLY A 185 -2.57 6.07 -17.52
N LYS A 186 -3.29 4.96 -17.32
CA LYS A 186 -4.63 5.01 -16.71
C LYS A 186 -4.52 5.32 -15.21
N PRO A 187 -5.49 6.04 -14.63
CA PRO A 187 -5.49 6.36 -13.20
C PRO A 187 -5.95 5.18 -12.33
N TRP A 188 -5.64 3.95 -12.75
CA TRP A 188 -6.03 2.73 -12.04
C TRP A 188 -5.04 2.41 -10.92
N TRP A 189 -5.54 1.83 -9.85
CA TRP A 189 -4.72 1.26 -8.81
C TRP A 189 -4.18 -0.10 -9.26
N ILE A 190 -2.87 -0.19 -9.52
CA ILE A 190 -2.22 -1.38 -10.09
C ILE A 190 -1.34 -2.02 -9.04
N ALA A 191 -1.60 -3.30 -8.71
CA ALA A 191 -0.74 -4.08 -7.84
C ALA A 191 -0.10 -5.25 -8.59
N ARG A 192 1.20 -5.50 -8.32
CA ARG A 192 1.98 -6.53 -8.99
C ARG A 192 2.60 -7.50 -7.98
N PRO A 193 2.45 -8.83 -8.18
CA PRO A 193 2.94 -9.83 -7.27
C PRO A 193 4.46 -10.00 -7.38
N VAL A 194 5.09 -10.28 -6.24
CA VAL A 194 6.53 -10.60 -6.17
C VAL A 194 6.82 -11.99 -5.63
N GLU A 195 5.83 -12.61 -5.00
CA GLU A 195 5.98 -13.95 -4.43
C GLU A 195 6.04 -15.03 -5.50
N LEU A 196 6.85 -16.05 -5.25
CA LEU A 196 6.77 -17.31 -6.00
C LEU A 196 5.45 -18.01 -5.66
N PRO A 197 4.61 -18.34 -6.66
CA PRO A 197 3.31 -18.95 -6.41
C PRO A 197 3.38 -20.18 -5.51
N SER A 198 2.51 -20.23 -4.50
CA SER A 198 2.37 -21.34 -3.55
C SER A 198 3.61 -21.61 -2.69
N SER A 199 4.63 -20.74 -2.66
CA SER A 199 5.82 -20.94 -1.85
C SER A 199 5.52 -20.85 -0.35
N ARG A 200 5.98 -21.85 0.40
CA ARG A 200 5.97 -21.87 1.87
C ARG A 200 7.13 -22.71 2.38
N PRO A 201 8.17 -22.12 2.93
CA PRO A 201 8.32 -20.69 3.28
C PRO A 201 8.29 -19.76 2.06
N LEU A 202 7.89 -18.50 2.31
CA LEU A 202 7.85 -17.44 1.28
C LEU A 202 9.16 -17.36 0.52
N ALA A 203 9.08 -17.33 -0.81
CA ALA A 203 10.16 -17.07 -1.73
C ALA A 203 9.71 -16.05 -2.78
N PHE A 204 10.65 -15.32 -3.38
CA PHE A 204 10.35 -14.35 -4.43
C PHE A 204 10.60 -14.91 -5.81
N GLU A 205 9.81 -14.48 -6.77
CA GLU A 205 9.94 -14.88 -8.17
C GLU A 205 11.16 -14.23 -8.84
N GLY A 206 11.84 -14.99 -9.69
CA GLY A 206 12.99 -14.51 -10.46
C GLY A 206 14.36 -14.65 -9.78
N GLY A 207 14.45 -15.14 -8.53
CA GLY A 207 15.70 -15.56 -7.86
C GLY A 207 16.77 -14.48 -7.64
N GLY A 208 16.50 -13.23 -8.01
CA GLY A 208 17.38 -12.09 -7.82
C GLY A 208 17.06 -11.26 -6.56
N SER A 209 17.77 -10.14 -6.39
CA SER A 209 17.44 -9.17 -5.34
C SER A 209 16.08 -8.53 -5.61
N ILE A 210 15.17 -8.62 -4.62
CA ILE A 210 13.86 -7.97 -4.72
C ILE A 210 13.99 -6.45 -4.90
N GLY A 211 14.99 -5.82 -4.25
CA GLY A 211 15.24 -4.40 -4.41
C GLY A 211 15.60 -4.01 -5.84
N SER A 212 16.41 -4.82 -6.53
CA SER A 212 16.75 -4.58 -7.94
C SER A 212 15.53 -4.73 -8.86
N LYS A 213 14.65 -5.71 -8.59
CA LYS A 213 13.40 -5.90 -9.36
C LYS A 213 12.51 -4.65 -9.24
N LEU A 214 12.35 -4.11 -8.04
CA LEU A 214 11.48 -2.95 -7.81
C LEU A 214 11.98 -1.67 -8.50
N GLN A 215 13.28 -1.53 -8.74
CA GLN A 215 13.82 -0.35 -9.45
C GLN A 215 13.31 -0.20 -10.88
N SER A 216 12.88 -1.28 -11.52
CA SER A 216 12.32 -1.27 -12.89
C SER A 216 10.81 -0.98 -12.92
N TRP A 217 10.15 -0.92 -11.77
CA TRP A 217 8.71 -0.72 -11.69
C TRP A 217 8.35 0.76 -11.56
N PRO A 218 7.24 1.22 -12.19
CA PRO A 218 6.69 2.54 -11.92
C PRO A 218 6.33 2.71 -10.44
N LEU A 219 6.68 3.85 -9.84
CA LEU A 219 6.38 4.15 -8.43
C LEU A 219 4.88 4.14 -8.10
N ALA A 220 4.04 4.34 -9.10
CA ALA A 220 2.58 4.26 -8.96
C ALA A 220 2.07 2.82 -8.74
N HIS A 221 2.89 1.81 -9.08
CA HIS A 221 2.50 0.41 -8.89
C HIS A 221 2.74 -0.02 -7.44
N VAL A 222 1.78 -0.76 -6.91
CA VAL A 222 1.84 -1.33 -5.55
C VAL A 222 2.49 -2.71 -5.61
N VAL A 223 3.44 -2.95 -4.74
CA VAL A 223 4.07 -4.27 -4.60
C VAL A 223 3.12 -5.16 -3.79
N LYS A 224 2.63 -6.23 -4.41
CA LYS A 224 1.77 -7.21 -3.73
C LYS A 224 2.60 -8.43 -3.32
N CYS A 225 2.38 -8.92 -2.11
CA CYS A 225 2.98 -10.17 -1.66
C CYS A 225 1.98 -11.02 -0.89
N LEU A 226 1.72 -12.24 -1.37
CA LEU A 226 0.92 -13.23 -0.66
C LEU A 226 1.81 -14.07 0.24
N ILE A 227 1.37 -14.26 1.49
CA ILE A 227 2.05 -15.13 2.45
C ILE A 227 1.06 -16.09 3.13
N PHE A 228 1.41 -17.37 3.16
CA PHE A 228 0.72 -18.39 3.96
C PHE A 228 1.35 -18.42 5.37
N TYR A 229 0.72 -17.78 6.34
CA TYR A 229 1.32 -17.54 7.65
C TYR A 229 0.37 -17.84 8.81
N HIS A 230 0.94 -18.39 9.89
CA HIS A 230 0.28 -18.49 11.18
C HIS A 230 1.24 -18.17 12.32
N PRO A 231 0.81 -17.41 13.36
CA PRO A 231 1.68 -17.07 14.50
C PRO A 231 2.25 -18.25 15.26
N ASP A 232 1.55 -19.39 15.24
CA ASP A 232 1.94 -20.64 15.90
C ASP A 232 2.56 -21.68 14.94
N ASP A 233 2.99 -21.26 13.75
CA ASP A 233 3.82 -22.10 12.87
C ASP A 233 5.13 -22.49 13.58
N PRO A 234 5.75 -23.62 13.21
CA PRO A 234 7.08 -23.98 13.72
C PRO A 234 8.05 -22.80 13.62
N ILE A 235 8.82 -22.59 14.69
CA ILE A 235 9.64 -21.37 14.85
C ILE A 235 10.58 -21.13 13.66
N GLU A 236 11.19 -22.15 13.10
CA GLU A 236 12.09 -22.03 11.95
C GLU A 236 11.36 -21.53 10.69
N LEU A 237 10.18 -22.08 10.41
CA LEU A 237 9.33 -21.66 9.29
C LEU A 237 8.90 -20.21 9.47
N ARG A 238 8.41 -19.89 10.68
CA ARG A 238 7.93 -18.55 11.02
C ARG A 238 9.04 -17.51 10.85
N LEU A 239 10.20 -17.74 11.48
CA LEU A 239 11.33 -16.81 11.40
C LEU A 239 11.84 -16.63 9.97
N LYS A 240 11.83 -17.70 9.17
CA LYS A 240 12.23 -17.60 7.75
C LYS A 240 11.25 -16.74 6.97
N GLN A 241 9.95 -16.91 7.15
CA GLN A 241 8.92 -16.11 6.50
C GLN A 241 8.96 -14.64 6.95
N GLU A 242 9.07 -14.39 8.26
CA GLU A 242 9.17 -13.06 8.83
C GLU A 242 10.39 -12.29 8.28
N ARG A 243 11.52 -12.96 8.11
CA ARG A 243 12.74 -12.39 7.50
C ARG A 243 12.47 -11.98 6.05
N GLN A 244 11.83 -12.82 5.25
CA GLN A 244 11.51 -12.52 3.86
C GLN A 244 10.55 -11.32 3.74
N VAL A 245 9.50 -11.24 4.57
CA VAL A 245 8.58 -10.09 4.57
C VAL A 245 9.30 -8.81 5.02
N LYS A 246 10.20 -8.90 5.99
CA LYS A 246 10.99 -7.75 6.45
C LYS A 246 11.95 -7.25 5.36
N GLU A 247 12.57 -8.16 4.63
CA GLU A 247 13.44 -7.84 3.48
C GLU A 247 12.63 -7.15 2.37
N LEU A 248 11.45 -7.68 2.03
CA LEU A 248 10.54 -7.06 1.07
C LEU A 248 10.09 -5.67 1.52
N TYR A 249 9.69 -5.53 2.78
CA TYR A 249 9.26 -4.24 3.34
C TYR A 249 10.40 -3.21 3.28
N SER A 250 11.63 -3.62 3.62
CA SER A 250 12.81 -2.76 3.49
C SER A 250 13.07 -2.34 2.03
N ALA A 251 12.91 -3.26 1.07
CA ALA A 251 13.04 -2.96 -0.35
C ALA A 251 11.97 -1.95 -0.82
N CYS A 252 10.71 -2.10 -0.38
CA CYS A 252 9.64 -1.15 -0.67
C CYS A 252 9.93 0.25 -0.10
N ILE A 253 10.45 0.34 1.14
CA ILE A 253 10.86 1.62 1.73
C ILE A 253 11.95 2.28 0.88
N GLN A 254 12.98 1.54 0.49
CA GLN A 254 14.12 2.07 -0.26
C GLN A 254 13.75 2.50 -1.68
N SER A 255 12.87 1.75 -2.34
CA SER A 255 12.40 2.05 -3.69
C SER A 255 11.26 3.07 -3.74
N GLY A 256 10.61 3.37 -2.61
CA GLY A 256 9.46 4.29 -2.52
C GLY A 256 8.11 3.66 -2.88
N HIS A 257 8.06 2.35 -3.15
CA HIS A 257 6.81 1.67 -3.47
C HIS A 257 5.93 1.41 -2.24
N GLN A 258 4.62 1.38 -2.48
CA GLN A 258 3.65 0.89 -1.49
C GLN A 258 3.66 -0.65 -1.44
N LEU A 259 3.36 -1.21 -0.27
CA LEU A 259 3.25 -2.65 -0.06
C LEU A 259 1.80 -3.04 0.25
N LEU A 260 1.26 -3.97 -0.53
CA LEU A 260 0.04 -4.73 -0.24
C LEU A 260 0.43 -6.12 0.26
N LEU A 261 0.21 -6.39 1.54
CA LEU A 261 0.50 -7.70 2.11
C LEU A 261 -0.79 -8.53 2.21
N GLU A 262 -0.83 -9.62 1.46
CA GLU A 262 -1.95 -10.56 1.43
C GLU A 262 -1.70 -11.72 2.39
N LEU A 263 -2.60 -11.89 3.37
CA LEU A 263 -2.48 -12.94 4.38
C LEU A 263 -3.51 -14.05 4.14
N ILE A 264 -3.00 -15.26 4.00
CA ILE A 264 -3.84 -16.46 3.95
C ILE A 264 -3.40 -17.40 5.09
N PRO A 265 -4.26 -17.65 6.09
CA PRO A 265 -3.97 -18.65 7.12
C PRO A 265 -3.98 -20.06 6.50
N PRO A 266 -3.14 -20.99 7.01
CA PRO A 266 -3.26 -22.39 6.61
C PRO A 266 -4.66 -22.93 6.86
N ALA A 267 -5.13 -23.84 6.00
CA ALA A 267 -6.52 -24.32 6.00
C ALA A 267 -7.03 -24.81 7.37
N LYS A 268 -6.17 -25.43 8.19
CA LYS A 268 -6.51 -25.89 9.55
C LYS A 268 -6.86 -24.78 10.54
N TYR A 269 -6.55 -23.51 10.23
CA TYR A 269 -6.80 -22.35 11.09
C TYR A 269 -7.77 -21.35 10.45
N LYS A 270 -8.44 -21.71 9.36
CA LYS A 270 -9.33 -20.80 8.62
C LYS A 270 -10.48 -20.25 9.47
N ASP A 271 -10.96 -21.04 10.42
CA ASP A 271 -12.10 -20.69 11.26
C ASP A 271 -11.70 -20.06 12.63
N ASP A 272 -10.39 -19.91 12.88
CA ASP A 272 -9.91 -19.25 14.09
C ASP A 272 -9.96 -17.73 13.93
N ILE A 273 -10.91 -17.10 14.62
CA ILE A 273 -11.15 -15.65 14.59
C ILE A 273 -9.95 -14.82 15.06
N THR A 274 -9.01 -15.41 15.78
CA THR A 274 -7.83 -14.70 16.34
C THR A 274 -6.61 -14.76 15.44
N THR A 275 -6.58 -15.65 14.46
CA THR A 275 -5.39 -15.90 13.62
C THR A 275 -4.95 -14.65 12.87
N ILE A 276 -5.85 -13.99 12.14
CA ILE A 276 -5.52 -12.77 11.38
C ILE A 276 -5.16 -11.60 12.31
N PRO A 277 -5.96 -11.25 13.34
CA PRO A 277 -5.59 -10.21 14.31
C PRO A 277 -4.20 -10.44 14.94
N ARG A 278 -3.90 -11.65 15.38
CA ARG A 278 -2.58 -12.00 15.95
C ARG A 278 -1.45 -11.87 14.93
N THR A 279 -1.71 -12.21 13.68
CA THR A 279 -0.74 -12.08 12.59
C THR A 279 -0.43 -10.60 12.31
N LEU A 280 -1.43 -9.74 12.17
CA LEU A 280 -1.24 -8.30 11.96
C LEU A 280 -0.40 -7.71 13.11
N LYS A 281 -0.81 -7.98 14.35
CA LYS A 281 -0.09 -7.51 15.54
C LYS A 281 1.37 -7.98 15.55
N ARG A 282 1.62 -9.22 15.14
CA ARG A 282 2.99 -9.76 15.03
C ARG A 282 3.81 -8.99 14.01
N PHE A 283 3.29 -8.70 12.82
CA PHE A 283 4.00 -7.94 11.81
C PHE A 283 4.27 -6.50 12.24
N TYR A 284 3.31 -5.82 12.85
CA TYR A 284 3.53 -4.50 13.43
C TYR A 284 4.64 -4.50 14.49
N HIS A 285 4.68 -5.49 15.40
CA HIS A 285 5.75 -5.62 16.39
C HIS A 285 7.13 -5.90 15.75
N LEU A 286 7.18 -6.47 14.55
CA LEU A 286 8.41 -6.62 13.77
C LEU A 286 8.82 -5.33 13.05
N GLY A 287 8.04 -4.26 13.16
CA GLY A 287 8.25 -2.99 12.47
C GLY A 287 7.88 -3.03 10.99
N ILE A 288 6.98 -3.93 10.60
CA ILE A 288 6.44 -4.06 9.25
C ILE A 288 5.08 -3.37 9.22
N ASN A 289 5.00 -2.22 8.55
CA ASN A 289 3.79 -1.40 8.41
C ASN A 289 3.42 -1.36 6.91
N PRO A 290 2.66 -2.35 6.40
CA PRO A 290 2.23 -2.35 5.01
C PRO A 290 1.29 -1.18 4.75
N ASP A 291 1.30 -0.67 3.52
CA ASP A 291 0.36 0.40 3.14
C ASP A 291 -1.06 -0.13 3.03
N TRP A 292 -1.19 -1.37 2.59
CA TRP A 292 -2.44 -2.08 2.39
C TRP A 292 -2.38 -3.49 2.95
N TRP A 293 -3.47 -3.95 3.50
CA TRP A 293 -3.70 -5.35 3.80
C TRP A 293 -4.69 -5.96 2.82
N LYS A 294 -4.51 -7.23 2.46
CA LYS A 294 -5.50 -8.01 1.73
C LYS A 294 -5.84 -9.25 2.56
N LEU A 295 -7.09 -9.35 2.97
CA LEU A 295 -7.53 -10.32 3.97
C LEU A 295 -8.72 -11.15 3.48
N PRO A 296 -8.87 -12.42 3.95
CA PRO A 296 -10.01 -13.24 3.62
C PRO A 296 -11.32 -12.71 4.25
N ALA A 297 -12.44 -13.28 3.85
CA ALA A 297 -13.71 -13.10 4.54
C ALA A 297 -13.56 -13.51 6.02
N LEU A 298 -14.01 -12.66 6.93
CA LEU A 298 -13.85 -12.83 8.38
C LEU A 298 -15.18 -12.53 9.08
N GLN A 299 -15.30 -13.06 10.31
CA GLN A 299 -16.43 -12.75 11.18
C GLN A 299 -16.32 -11.33 11.74
N ASP A 300 -17.45 -10.76 12.13
CA ASP A 300 -17.56 -9.38 12.65
C ASP A 300 -16.58 -9.09 13.81
N GLN A 301 -16.46 -10.04 14.75
CA GLN A 301 -15.51 -9.93 15.88
C GLN A 301 -14.04 -9.81 15.43
N SER A 302 -13.65 -10.51 14.37
CA SER A 302 -12.29 -10.39 13.82
C SER A 302 -12.06 -9.02 13.19
N TRP A 303 -13.05 -8.45 12.50
CA TRP A 303 -12.98 -7.14 11.90
C TRP A 303 -12.80 -6.04 12.94
N GLN A 304 -13.52 -6.11 14.07
CA GLN A 304 -13.34 -5.17 15.16
C GLN A 304 -11.90 -5.20 15.68
N LEU A 305 -11.38 -6.39 15.98
CA LEU A 305 -9.99 -6.55 16.45
C LEU A 305 -8.96 -6.04 15.45
N ILE A 306 -9.16 -6.29 14.14
CA ILE A 306 -8.27 -5.83 13.07
C ILE A 306 -8.27 -4.32 13.00
N SER A 307 -9.45 -3.70 13.03
CA SER A 307 -9.59 -2.24 13.00
C SER A 307 -8.83 -1.61 14.17
N ASP A 308 -9.04 -2.09 15.40
CA ASP A 308 -8.36 -1.59 16.59
C ASP A 308 -6.84 -1.77 16.52
N ILE A 309 -6.37 -2.92 16.03
CA ILE A 309 -4.94 -3.20 15.85
C ILE A 309 -4.33 -2.26 14.83
N ILE A 310 -4.95 -2.07 13.67
CA ILE A 310 -4.41 -1.20 12.62
C ILE A 310 -4.35 0.23 13.12
N PHE A 311 -5.44 0.79 13.64
CA PHE A 311 -5.46 2.18 14.11
C PHE A 311 -4.50 2.44 15.27
N SER A 312 -4.28 1.45 16.14
CA SER A 312 -3.36 1.61 17.27
C SER A 312 -1.87 1.50 16.90
N HIS A 313 -1.52 0.75 15.85
CA HIS A 313 -0.13 0.51 15.46
C HIS A 313 0.30 1.33 14.25
N ASP A 314 -0.58 1.51 13.26
CA ASP A 314 -0.33 2.29 12.05
C ASP A 314 -1.59 3.05 11.58
N PRO A 315 -1.89 4.22 12.17
CA PRO A 315 -3.02 5.05 11.75
C PRO A 315 -2.85 5.60 10.31
N HIS A 316 -1.72 5.32 9.67
CA HIS A 316 -1.41 5.70 8.30
C HIS A 316 -1.59 4.56 7.30
N CYS A 317 -1.99 3.37 7.74
CA CYS A 317 -2.42 2.30 6.83
C CYS A 317 -3.54 2.82 5.92
N GLN A 318 -3.43 2.58 4.62
CA GLN A 318 -4.41 3.10 3.65
C GLN A 318 -5.70 2.28 3.65
N GLY A 319 -5.65 1.03 4.09
CA GLY A 319 -6.83 0.21 4.29
C GLY A 319 -6.64 -1.28 4.07
N VAL A 320 -7.76 -1.97 4.16
CA VAL A 320 -7.88 -3.41 3.95
C VAL A 320 -8.73 -3.67 2.71
N LEU A 321 -8.29 -4.59 1.87
CA LEU A 321 -9.03 -5.10 0.72
C LEU A 321 -9.44 -6.55 0.94
N LEU A 322 -10.68 -6.87 0.64
CA LEU A 322 -11.19 -8.24 0.73
C LEU A 322 -10.66 -9.10 -0.42
N LEU A 323 -10.33 -10.36 -0.11
CA LEU A 323 -10.02 -11.38 -1.10
C LEU A 323 -11.12 -12.45 -1.17
N GLY A 324 -11.31 -13.07 -2.36
CA GLY A 324 -12.41 -13.99 -2.60
C GLY A 324 -12.10 -15.47 -2.33
N LEU A 325 -10.83 -15.92 -2.37
CA LEU A 325 -10.41 -17.33 -2.22
C LEU A 325 -11.21 -18.35 -3.06
N SER A 326 -11.70 -17.96 -4.22
CA SER A 326 -12.61 -18.77 -5.07
C SER A 326 -13.93 -19.13 -4.39
N ALA A 327 -14.40 -18.31 -3.48
CA ALA A 327 -15.75 -18.41 -2.93
C ALA A 327 -16.81 -18.14 -4.02
N SER A 328 -18.04 -18.61 -3.82
CA SER A 328 -19.16 -18.27 -4.70
C SER A 328 -19.46 -16.75 -4.65
N MET A 329 -20.17 -16.26 -5.65
CA MET A 329 -20.61 -14.85 -5.70
C MET A 329 -21.42 -14.47 -4.45
N GLU A 330 -22.29 -15.34 -3.99
CA GLU A 330 -23.13 -15.16 -2.81
C GLU A 330 -22.28 -15.04 -1.54
N ALA A 331 -21.33 -15.94 -1.34
CA ALA A 331 -20.44 -15.91 -0.17
C ALA A 331 -19.56 -14.65 -0.15
N VAL A 332 -19.15 -14.15 -1.33
CA VAL A 332 -18.44 -12.87 -1.43
C VAL A 332 -19.35 -11.72 -1.01
N LYS A 333 -20.57 -11.64 -1.50
CA LYS A 333 -21.56 -10.60 -1.12
C LYS A 333 -21.88 -10.64 0.38
N GLU A 334 -22.03 -11.82 0.97
CA GLU A 334 -22.17 -11.96 2.42
C GLU A 334 -20.99 -11.39 3.19
N SER A 335 -19.76 -11.60 2.70
CA SER A 335 -18.58 -11.02 3.32
C SER A 335 -18.55 -9.48 3.24
N PHE A 336 -19.11 -8.90 2.18
CA PHE A 336 -19.23 -7.44 2.04
C PHE A 336 -20.16 -6.84 3.11
N ALA A 337 -21.27 -7.50 3.40
CA ALA A 337 -22.22 -7.05 4.41
C ALA A 337 -21.62 -6.94 5.82
N ILE A 338 -20.56 -7.71 6.09
CA ILE A 338 -19.81 -7.61 7.35
C ILE A 338 -18.71 -6.55 7.25
N ALA A 339 -17.83 -6.68 6.25
CA ALA A 339 -16.62 -5.88 6.15
C ALA A 339 -16.89 -4.39 5.85
N SER A 340 -17.97 -4.08 5.11
CA SER A 340 -18.36 -2.71 4.76
C SER A 340 -18.70 -1.82 5.96
N LYS A 341 -19.01 -2.40 7.12
CA LYS A 341 -19.26 -1.68 8.38
C LYS A 341 -18.01 -0.99 8.91
N TYR A 342 -16.84 -1.48 8.55
CA TYR A 342 -15.56 -1.01 9.07
C TYR A 342 -14.91 -0.04 8.10
N GLU A 343 -14.62 1.17 8.58
CA GLU A 343 -14.00 2.24 7.77
C GLU A 343 -12.65 1.82 7.18
N ILE A 344 -11.91 0.95 7.89
CA ILE A 344 -10.62 0.46 7.43
C ILE A 344 -10.74 -0.41 6.17
N CYS A 345 -11.90 -1.05 5.92
CA CYS A 345 -12.13 -1.82 4.71
C CYS A 345 -12.50 -0.88 3.55
N LYS A 346 -11.62 -0.84 2.54
CA LYS A 346 -11.69 0.10 1.40
C LYS A 346 -12.15 -0.56 0.10
N GLY A 347 -12.70 -1.76 0.17
CA GLY A 347 -13.17 -2.47 -1.01
C GLY A 347 -12.64 -3.89 -1.12
N PHE A 348 -12.47 -4.33 -2.34
CA PHE A 348 -12.12 -5.73 -2.61
C PHE A 348 -11.13 -5.87 -3.77
N THR A 349 -10.44 -7.02 -3.79
CA THR A 349 -9.64 -7.48 -4.94
C THR A 349 -9.92 -8.96 -5.15
N ILE A 350 -10.84 -9.25 -6.06
CA ILE A 350 -11.41 -10.58 -6.30
C ILE A 350 -11.07 -11.03 -7.71
N GLY A 351 -10.77 -12.29 -7.88
CA GLY A 351 -10.31 -12.84 -9.14
C GLY A 351 -11.20 -13.98 -9.65
N ARG A 352 -10.84 -15.21 -9.30
CA ARG A 352 -11.41 -16.44 -9.86
C ARG A 352 -12.94 -16.52 -9.79
N THR A 353 -13.54 -16.03 -8.74
CA THR A 353 -15.01 -15.91 -8.62
C THR A 353 -15.63 -15.16 -9.80
N LEU A 354 -14.91 -14.21 -10.41
CA LEU A 354 -15.42 -13.36 -11.48
C LEU A 354 -15.20 -13.94 -12.87
N PHE A 355 -14.12 -14.72 -13.08
CA PHE A 355 -13.72 -15.09 -14.42
C PHE A 355 -13.43 -16.58 -14.64
N TYR A 356 -13.32 -17.42 -13.59
CA TYR A 356 -12.77 -18.77 -13.76
C TYR A 356 -13.58 -19.65 -14.69
N ASP A 357 -14.89 -19.68 -14.54
CA ASP A 357 -15.77 -20.51 -15.37
C ASP A 357 -15.78 -19.99 -16.81
N SER A 358 -15.93 -18.69 -17.03
CA SER A 358 -15.85 -18.08 -18.36
C SER A 358 -14.47 -18.27 -19.01
N ALA A 359 -13.37 -18.26 -18.22
CA ALA A 359 -12.03 -18.51 -18.73
C ALA A 359 -11.89 -19.96 -19.21
N LYS A 360 -12.48 -20.92 -18.50
CA LYS A 360 -12.52 -22.32 -18.89
C LYS A 360 -13.32 -22.51 -20.19
N GLU A 361 -14.53 -21.95 -20.28
CA GLU A 361 -15.37 -21.98 -21.47
C GLU A 361 -14.67 -21.35 -22.70
N TRP A 362 -13.98 -20.20 -22.48
CA TRP A 362 -13.24 -19.54 -23.54
C TRP A 362 -12.03 -20.37 -24.01
N MET A 363 -11.24 -20.94 -23.09
CA MET A 363 -10.14 -21.83 -23.43
C MET A 363 -10.61 -23.09 -24.19
N GLN A 364 -11.81 -23.59 -23.89
CA GLN A 364 -12.45 -24.68 -24.56
C GLN A 364 -13.17 -24.27 -25.86
N GLN A 365 -13.07 -23.00 -26.29
CA GLN A 365 -13.71 -22.44 -27.48
C GLN A 365 -15.25 -22.56 -27.47
N GLN A 366 -15.85 -22.64 -26.29
CA GLN A 366 -17.32 -22.69 -26.12
C GLN A 366 -17.94 -21.30 -26.20
N ILE A 367 -17.18 -20.25 -25.85
CA ILE A 367 -17.56 -18.85 -25.97
C ILE A 367 -16.45 -18.07 -26.69
N ASN A 368 -16.83 -17.01 -27.41
CA ASN A 368 -15.91 -16.11 -28.07
C ASN A 368 -15.40 -14.96 -27.12
N ASP A 369 -14.45 -14.15 -27.62
CA ASP A 369 -13.86 -13.04 -26.86
C ASP A 369 -14.89 -12.04 -26.34
N GLN A 370 -15.91 -11.71 -27.15
CA GLN A 370 -16.95 -10.74 -26.76
C GLN A 370 -17.87 -11.28 -25.67
N GLU A 371 -18.20 -12.56 -25.75
CA GLU A 371 -18.99 -13.27 -24.75
C GLU A 371 -18.23 -13.37 -23.43
N PHE A 372 -16.94 -13.75 -23.50
CA PHE A 372 -16.05 -13.76 -22.32
C PHE A 372 -15.99 -12.39 -21.66
N VAL A 373 -15.64 -11.35 -22.41
CA VAL A 373 -15.55 -9.96 -21.90
C VAL A 373 -16.88 -9.50 -21.29
N SER A 374 -17.99 -9.88 -21.90
CA SER A 374 -19.33 -9.51 -21.40
C SER A 374 -19.68 -10.21 -20.09
N SER A 375 -19.39 -11.51 -20.01
CA SER A 375 -19.63 -12.32 -18.81
C SER A 375 -18.83 -11.78 -17.62
N VAL A 376 -17.53 -11.63 -17.77
CA VAL A 376 -16.65 -11.12 -16.70
C VAL A 376 -17.02 -9.69 -16.31
N ALA A 377 -17.32 -8.82 -17.27
CA ALA A 377 -17.74 -7.44 -16.97
C ALA A 377 -19.02 -7.42 -16.16
N ASN A 378 -20.01 -8.26 -16.48
CA ASN A 378 -21.27 -8.31 -15.72
C ASN A 378 -21.05 -8.83 -14.30
N ASN A 379 -20.26 -9.89 -14.11
CA ASN A 379 -19.91 -10.40 -12.78
C ASN A 379 -19.18 -9.32 -11.94
N TYR A 380 -18.29 -8.56 -12.57
CA TYR A 380 -17.55 -7.49 -11.88
C TYR A 380 -18.47 -6.33 -11.49
N ILE A 381 -19.40 -5.93 -12.37
CA ILE A 381 -20.43 -4.92 -12.08
C ILE A 381 -21.28 -5.37 -10.91
N GLU A 382 -21.73 -6.61 -10.90
CA GLU A 382 -22.54 -7.19 -9.83
C GLU A 382 -21.87 -7.09 -8.46
N LEU A 383 -20.55 -7.32 -8.36
CA LEU A 383 -19.83 -7.13 -7.11
C LEU A 383 -19.69 -5.65 -6.71
N ILE A 384 -19.49 -4.76 -7.66
CA ILE A 384 -19.41 -3.32 -7.38
C ILE A 384 -20.75 -2.82 -6.82
N GLU A 385 -21.86 -3.20 -7.45
CA GLU A 385 -23.21 -2.84 -7.00
C GLU A 385 -23.49 -3.40 -5.60
N ALA A 386 -23.17 -4.67 -5.37
CA ALA A 386 -23.31 -5.30 -4.05
C ALA A 386 -22.49 -4.60 -2.96
N TRP A 387 -21.27 -4.17 -3.27
CA TRP A 387 -20.45 -3.38 -2.35
C TRP A 387 -21.09 -2.03 -2.03
N HIS A 388 -21.57 -1.30 -3.05
CA HIS A 388 -22.24 -0.02 -2.87
C HIS A 388 -23.51 -0.15 -2.03
N ASP A 389 -24.30 -1.18 -2.27
CA ASP A 389 -25.55 -1.42 -1.52
C ASP A 389 -25.24 -1.68 -0.03
N CYS A 390 -24.18 -2.46 0.27
CA CYS A 390 -23.73 -2.65 1.64
C CYS A 390 -23.25 -1.35 2.30
N LYS A 391 -22.53 -0.48 1.56
CA LYS A 391 -22.06 0.81 2.08
C LYS A 391 -23.14 1.84 2.32
N ARG A 392 -24.24 1.82 1.56
CA ARG A 392 -25.38 2.73 1.75
C ARG A 392 -26.22 2.39 2.97
N THR A 393 -26.10 1.18 3.47
CA THR A 393 -26.89 0.68 4.60
C THR A 393 -26.32 1.14 5.94
N TYR A 394 -25.09 1.62 5.95
CA TYR A 394 -24.36 2.12 7.11
C TYR A 394 -23.81 3.53 6.88
#